data_0630ad7ea5618af31b9ac3a67e87a730
#
_entry.id   0630ad7ea5618af31b9ac3a67e87a730
#
_cell.length_a   1.000
_cell.length_b   1.000
_cell.length_c   1.000
_cell.angle_alpha   90.00
_cell.angle_beta   90.00
_cell.angle_gamma   90.00
#
_symmetry.space_group_name_H-M   'P 1'
#
loop_
_entity.id
_entity.type
_entity.pdbx_description
1 polymer ?
#
loop_
_entity_poly.entity_id
_entity_poly.type
_entity_poly.pdbx_seq_one_letter_code
_entity_poly.pdbx_strand_id
1 'polypeptide(L)'
;MRRFARLLVVVIFWHGAAAAQEAVHFPSIEDNGSRSPTTLDGYMFRPVGAGKHPALIFLHGCGGLFDRTNGFIEPGEQDWASDLVRRGYVVVMVDSFGPRNRGETCSQRSRDPELYLKRPRDAYGALLFLQAQPFVRPDRIAVIGWSQGGGAVLFAIGAQSPIRPTQLPQGGFRAAVAFYPTSCNDQQLPGWTSVVPILVLVGSEDVGNPPAPCKELLEGASARGAKTEIQIYPGAYHHFDWPNLPRRELPFRTNTGLVRIEGTDPAARQDAYSRVPAFLGRLLLN
;
A
#
# COMPACT_ATOMS: atom_id res chain seq x y z
N MET A 1 63.94 30.15 -8.43
CA MET A 1 62.55 30.28 -8.89
C MET A 1 61.83 28.94 -8.66
N ARG A 2 61.04 28.79 -7.61
CA ARG A 2 60.24 27.57 -7.28
C ARG A 2 58.83 27.76 -7.82
N ARG A 3 58.43 26.94 -8.80
CA ARG A 3 57.05 26.92 -9.34
C ARG A 3 56.20 26.08 -8.41
N PHE A 4 55.20 26.69 -7.76
CA PHE A 4 54.14 25.98 -7.03
C PHE A 4 53.07 25.54 -8.03
N ALA A 5 52.92 24.22 -8.20
CA ALA A 5 51.80 23.66 -8.92
C ALA A 5 50.55 23.71 -8.02
N ARG A 6 49.52 24.44 -8.42
CA ARG A 6 48.20 24.43 -7.76
C ARG A 6 47.43 23.20 -8.22
N LEU A 7 47.22 22.26 -7.32
CA LEU A 7 46.29 21.15 -7.55
C LEU A 7 44.86 21.70 -7.49
N LEU A 8 44.12 21.60 -8.58
CA LEU A 8 42.70 21.90 -8.64
C LEU A 8 41.94 20.63 -8.18
N VAL A 9 41.40 20.65 -6.97
CA VAL A 9 40.50 19.59 -6.48
C VAL A 9 39.10 19.85 -7.07
N VAL A 10 38.69 19.06 -8.06
CA VAL A 10 37.33 19.07 -8.59
C VAL A 10 36.47 18.24 -7.66
N VAL A 11 35.67 18.89 -6.83
CA VAL A 11 34.67 18.24 -6.02
C VAL A 11 33.44 18.02 -6.90
N ILE A 12 33.24 16.77 -7.37
CA ILE A 12 32.03 16.38 -8.10
C ILE A 12 30.93 16.17 -7.08
N PHE A 13 30.03 17.12 -6.94
CA PHE A 13 28.79 16.92 -6.22
C PHE A 13 27.87 16.01 -7.05
N TRP A 14 27.76 14.75 -6.66
CA TRP A 14 26.70 13.89 -7.13
C TRP A 14 25.39 14.38 -6.51
N HIS A 15 24.63 15.18 -7.25
CA HIS A 15 23.22 15.43 -6.94
C HIS A 15 22.49 14.14 -7.30
N GLY A 16 22.13 13.35 -6.28
CA GLY A 16 21.18 12.26 -6.46
C GLY A 16 19.89 12.85 -7.02
N ALA A 17 19.56 12.52 -8.27
CA ALA A 17 18.30 12.92 -8.85
C ALA A 17 17.17 12.34 -7.99
N ALA A 18 16.38 13.21 -7.39
CA ALA A 18 15.15 12.78 -6.72
C ALA A 18 14.27 12.07 -7.75
N ALA A 19 13.69 10.93 -7.37
CA ALA A 19 12.73 10.24 -8.22
C ALA A 19 11.60 11.22 -8.57
N ALA A 20 11.44 11.54 -9.86
CA ALA A 20 10.40 12.46 -10.32
C ALA A 20 9.03 11.78 -10.13
N GLN A 21 8.10 12.50 -9.52
CA GLN A 21 6.70 12.10 -9.48
C GLN A 21 6.07 12.37 -10.85
N GLU A 22 5.41 11.37 -11.41
CA GLU A 22 4.69 11.46 -12.69
C GLU A 22 3.20 11.17 -12.44
N ALA A 23 2.33 12.09 -12.84
CA ALA A 23 0.89 11.84 -12.85
C ALA A 23 0.54 10.91 -14.02
N VAL A 24 -0.20 9.84 -13.74
CA VAL A 24 -0.62 8.84 -14.71
C VAL A 24 -2.12 8.59 -14.59
N HIS A 25 -2.74 8.18 -15.70
CA HIS A 25 -4.18 7.89 -15.74
C HIS A 25 -4.41 6.50 -16.31
N PHE A 26 -5.30 5.73 -15.67
CA PHE A 26 -5.66 4.40 -16.12
C PHE A 26 -7.09 4.05 -15.69
N PRO A 27 -7.78 3.16 -16.40
CA PRO A 27 -9.12 2.74 -16.00
C PRO A 27 -9.07 1.82 -14.77
N SER A 28 -10.04 1.96 -13.88
CA SER A 28 -10.43 0.86 -12.99
C SER A 28 -10.92 -0.32 -13.83
N ILE A 29 -10.82 -1.55 -13.34
CA ILE A 29 -11.45 -2.65 -14.09
C ILE A 29 -12.97 -2.54 -13.99
N GLU A 30 -13.67 -2.91 -15.07
CA GLU A 30 -15.10 -2.77 -15.16
C GLU A 30 -15.86 -3.60 -14.12
N ASP A 31 -16.98 -3.03 -13.66
CA ASP A 31 -18.06 -3.77 -13.05
C ASP A 31 -18.89 -4.41 -14.19
N ASN A 32 -19.24 -5.69 -14.07
CA ASN A 32 -20.19 -6.34 -14.98
C ASN A 32 -21.53 -5.57 -14.95
N GLY A 33 -21.67 -4.56 -15.81
CA GLY A 33 -22.84 -3.68 -15.89
C GLY A 33 -22.55 -2.18 -15.94
N SER A 34 -21.32 -1.71 -15.65
CA SER A 34 -20.93 -0.32 -15.85
C SER A 34 -20.55 -0.09 -17.32
N ARG A 35 -21.18 0.90 -17.96
CA ARG A 35 -20.92 1.25 -19.37
C ARG A 35 -19.59 1.98 -19.58
N SER A 36 -18.98 2.46 -18.52
CA SER A 36 -17.68 3.17 -18.59
C SER A 36 -16.94 3.01 -17.27
N PRO A 37 -15.73 2.43 -17.27
CA PRO A 37 -14.89 2.37 -16.07
C PRO A 37 -14.49 3.77 -15.62
N THR A 38 -14.32 3.96 -14.30
CA THR A 38 -13.75 5.20 -13.78
C THR A 38 -12.30 5.31 -14.23
N THR A 39 -11.93 6.42 -14.89
CA THR A 39 -10.52 6.76 -15.07
C THR A 39 -9.97 7.22 -13.74
N LEU A 40 -8.93 6.54 -13.27
CA LEU A 40 -8.25 6.82 -12.01
C LEU A 40 -7.04 7.70 -12.23
N ASP A 41 -6.74 8.52 -11.25
CA ASP A 41 -5.48 9.21 -11.13
C ASP A 41 -4.49 8.35 -10.34
N GLY A 42 -3.28 8.27 -10.84
CA GLY A 42 -2.16 7.62 -10.17
C GLY A 42 -0.94 8.52 -10.12
N TYR A 43 -0.11 8.31 -9.12
CA TYR A 43 1.15 9.05 -8.95
C TYR A 43 2.30 8.05 -8.96
N MET A 44 3.04 8.06 -10.07
CA MET A 44 4.10 7.10 -10.31
C MET A 44 5.47 7.68 -9.94
N PHE A 45 6.26 6.85 -9.25
CA PHE A 45 7.65 7.12 -8.89
C PHE A 45 8.53 6.03 -9.47
N ARG A 46 9.63 6.42 -10.10
CA ARG A 46 10.50 5.47 -10.79
C ARG A 46 11.92 5.54 -10.24
N PRO A 47 12.58 4.38 -10.08
CA PRO A 47 14.02 4.37 -9.77
C PRO A 47 14.82 4.96 -10.94
N VAL A 48 15.95 5.55 -10.60
CA VAL A 48 16.92 6.01 -11.60
C VAL A 48 17.66 4.80 -12.18
N GLY A 49 17.79 4.75 -13.49
CA GLY A 49 18.53 3.69 -14.18
C GLY A 49 17.76 3.08 -15.33
N ALA A 50 18.48 2.30 -16.14
CA ALA A 50 17.93 1.56 -17.27
C ALA A 50 17.50 0.15 -16.82
N GLY A 51 16.55 -0.44 -17.57
CA GLY A 51 16.10 -1.82 -17.36
C GLY A 51 14.66 -1.91 -16.85
N LYS A 52 14.23 -3.15 -16.62
CA LYS A 52 12.91 -3.44 -16.08
C LYS A 52 12.96 -3.65 -14.59
N HIS A 53 12.06 -3.01 -13.88
CA HIS A 53 11.95 -3.01 -12.42
C HIS A 53 10.72 -3.77 -11.95
N PRO A 54 10.75 -4.43 -10.80
CA PRO A 54 9.54 -4.83 -10.11
C PRO A 54 8.72 -3.61 -9.72
N ALA A 55 7.41 -3.77 -9.52
CA ALA A 55 6.54 -2.65 -9.22
C ALA A 55 5.62 -2.90 -8.02
N LEU A 56 5.18 -1.80 -7.41
CA LEU A 56 4.33 -1.78 -6.24
C LEU A 56 3.14 -0.85 -6.49
N ILE A 57 1.97 -1.31 -6.10
CA ILE A 57 0.73 -0.54 -6.14
C ILE A 57 0.36 -0.17 -4.72
N PHE A 58 0.18 1.11 -4.44
CA PHE A 58 -0.20 1.62 -3.13
C PHE A 58 -1.67 1.99 -3.08
N LEU A 59 -2.36 1.51 -2.05
CA LEU A 59 -3.76 1.81 -1.77
C LEU A 59 -3.85 2.57 -0.44
N HIS A 60 -4.17 3.85 -0.51
CA HIS A 60 -4.27 4.76 0.63
C HIS A 60 -5.31 4.36 1.68
N GLY A 61 -5.24 4.92 2.88
CA GLY A 61 -6.21 4.74 3.96
C GLY A 61 -7.57 5.40 3.66
N CYS A 62 -8.42 5.46 4.69
CA CYS A 62 -9.74 6.09 4.61
C CYS A 62 -9.70 7.62 4.50
N GLY A 63 -8.55 8.25 4.79
CA GLY A 63 -8.32 9.70 4.64
C GLY A 63 -8.28 10.18 3.19
N GLY A 64 -7.95 9.28 2.27
CA GLY A 64 -7.62 9.62 0.88
C GLY A 64 -6.11 9.52 0.65
N LEU A 65 -5.67 9.86 -0.56
CA LEU A 65 -4.24 9.89 -0.91
C LEU A 65 -3.58 11.20 -0.48
N PHE A 66 -4.34 12.26 -0.34
CA PHE A 66 -3.82 13.60 -0.09
C PHE A 66 -4.21 14.12 1.28
N ASP A 67 -3.25 14.72 1.97
CA ASP A 67 -3.49 15.52 3.16
C ASP A 67 -4.40 16.71 2.81
N ARG A 68 -5.52 16.79 3.48
CA ARG A 68 -6.57 17.79 3.23
C ARG A 68 -6.19 19.22 3.63
N THR A 69 -5.14 19.37 4.42
CA THR A 69 -4.69 20.68 4.90
C THR A 69 -3.74 21.36 3.94
N ASN A 70 -2.97 20.61 3.18
CA ASN A 70 -1.92 21.13 2.31
C ASN A 70 -1.99 20.62 0.86
N GLY A 71 -2.78 19.57 0.59
CA GLY A 71 -2.94 18.99 -0.75
C GLY A 71 -1.76 18.15 -1.23
N PHE A 72 -0.78 17.86 -0.38
CA PHE A 72 0.32 16.93 -0.70
C PHE A 72 -0.09 15.48 -0.42
N ILE A 73 0.59 14.53 -1.05
CA ILE A 73 0.44 13.11 -0.72
C ILE A 73 0.73 12.92 0.77
N GLU A 74 -0.06 12.06 1.41
CA GLU A 74 0.08 11.75 2.83
C GLU A 74 1.52 11.31 3.17
N PRO A 75 2.10 11.86 4.26
CA PRO A 75 3.52 11.66 4.57
C PRO A 75 3.93 10.20 4.73
N GLY A 76 3.04 9.35 5.21
CA GLY A 76 3.31 7.92 5.39
C GLY A 76 3.56 7.21 4.07
N GLU A 77 2.65 7.36 3.11
CA GLU A 77 2.76 6.75 1.79
C GLU A 77 3.93 7.34 0.99
N GLN A 78 4.16 8.67 1.10
CA GLN A 78 5.26 9.35 0.43
C GLN A 78 6.63 8.83 0.92
N ASP A 79 6.77 8.61 2.21
CA ASP A 79 8.01 8.11 2.81
C ASP A 79 8.29 6.65 2.40
N TRP A 80 7.26 5.80 2.44
CA TRP A 80 7.36 4.42 1.93
C TRP A 80 7.72 4.36 0.44
N ALA A 81 7.10 5.20 -0.40
CA ALA A 81 7.44 5.24 -1.82
C ALA A 81 8.89 5.65 -2.02
N SER A 82 9.34 6.67 -1.31
CA SER A 82 10.73 7.16 -1.39
C SER A 82 11.74 6.06 -1.01
N ASP A 83 11.47 5.28 0.04
CA ASP A 83 12.34 4.17 0.44
C ASP A 83 12.34 3.04 -0.59
N LEU A 84 11.18 2.62 -1.06
CA LEU A 84 11.06 1.48 -1.99
C LEU A 84 11.56 1.81 -3.39
N VAL A 85 11.42 3.07 -3.85
CA VAL A 85 12.03 3.53 -5.10
C VAL A 85 13.55 3.50 -5.03
N ARG A 86 14.15 3.93 -3.92
CA ARG A 86 15.61 3.80 -3.72
C ARG A 86 16.08 2.34 -3.74
N ARG A 87 15.22 1.40 -3.40
CA ARG A 87 15.48 -0.05 -3.46
C ARG A 87 15.22 -0.66 -4.84
N GLY A 88 14.86 0.15 -5.84
CA GLY A 88 14.72 -0.27 -7.23
C GLY A 88 13.29 -0.68 -7.64
N TYR A 89 12.27 -0.37 -6.86
CA TYR A 89 10.87 -0.60 -7.22
C TYR A 89 10.28 0.61 -7.95
N VAL A 90 9.47 0.37 -8.98
CA VAL A 90 8.50 1.36 -9.46
C VAL A 90 7.33 1.37 -8.47
N VAL A 91 6.86 2.54 -8.07
CA VAL A 91 5.70 2.70 -7.18
C VAL A 91 4.62 3.49 -7.90
N VAL A 92 3.37 2.99 -7.87
CA VAL A 92 2.18 3.75 -8.29
C VAL A 92 1.24 3.86 -7.10
N MET A 93 0.97 5.08 -6.68
CA MET A 93 -0.06 5.39 -5.69
C MET A 93 -1.37 5.67 -6.41
N VAL A 94 -2.42 4.95 -6.05
CA VAL A 94 -3.74 5.05 -6.69
C VAL A 94 -4.64 5.99 -5.90
N ASP A 95 -5.14 7.04 -6.52
CA ASP A 95 -6.21 7.84 -5.95
C ASP A 95 -7.57 7.19 -6.28
N SER A 96 -8.12 6.48 -5.31
CA SER A 96 -9.44 5.87 -5.44
C SER A 96 -10.60 6.85 -5.18
N PHE A 97 -10.33 8.02 -4.62
CA PHE A 97 -11.36 8.94 -4.12
C PHE A 97 -11.56 10.16 -5.02
N GLY A 98 -10.50 10.85 -5.39
CA GLY A 98 -10.58 12.09 -6.19
C GLY A 98 -11.37 11.92 -7.47
N PRO A 99 -11.08 10.94 -8.34
CA PRO A 99 -11.82 10.72 -9.59
C PRO A 99 -13.31 10.38 -9.41
N ARG A 100 -13.71 10.02 -8.18
CA ARG A 100 -15.11 9.74 -7.82
C ARG A 100 -15.78 10.86 -7.05
N ASN A 101 -15.12 12.01 -6.93
CA ASN A 101 -15.56 13.15 -6.11
C ASN A 101 -15.88 12.73 -4.66
N ARG A 102 -15.10 11.77 -4.12
CA ARG A 102 -15.23 11.30 -2.74
C ARG A 102 -14.23 12.04 -1.85
N GLY A 103 -14.72 12.49 -0.71
CA GLY A 103 -13.85 12.93 0.39
C GLY A 103 -13.37 11.76 1.24
N GLU A 104 -12.82 12.08 2.42
CA GLU A 104 -12.44 11.09 3.41
C GLU A 104 -13.65 10.27 3.89
N THR A 105 -13.39 9.04 4.30
CA THR A 105 -14.42 8.10 4.74
C THR A 105 -14.19 7.59 6.17
N CYS A 106 -13.16 8.10 6.86
CA CYS A 106 -12.79 7.70 8.22
C CYS A 106 -13.88 8.04 9.26
N SER A 107 -14.54 9.19 9.07
CA SER A 107 -15.60 9.69 9.95
C SER A 107 -16.98 9.08 9.65
N GLN A 108 -17.14 8.35 8.56
CA GLN A 108 -18.41 7.76 8.18
C GLN A 108 -18.80 6.60 9.10
N ARG A 109 -20.00 6.67 9.67
CA ARG A 109 -20.52 5.63 10.57
C ARG A 109 -20.85 4.32 9.86
N SER A 110 -21.28 4.39 8.60
CA SER A 110 -21.57 3.22 7.77
C SER A 110 -20.46 3.05 6.74
N ARG A 111 -19.94 1.82 6.63
CA ARG A 111 -19.04 1.48 5.54
C ARG A 111 -19.80 1.56 4.23
N ASP A 112 -19.27 2.27 3.24
CA ASP A 112 -19.78 2.25 1.88
C ASP A 112 -19.41 0.90 1.22
N PRO A 113 -20.36 -0.04 1.03
CA PRO A 113 -20.03 -1.35 0.47
C PRO A 113 -19.48 -1.25 -0.95
N GLU A 114 -19.93 -0.26 -1.73
CA GLU A 114 -19.45 -0.05 -3.09
C GLU A 114 -17.96 0.31 -3.11
N LEU A 115 -17.52 1.12 -2.16
CA LEU A 115 -16.12 1.50 -2.07
C LEU A 115 -15.21 0.30 -1.80
N TYR A 116 -15.67 -0.63 -0.96
CA TYR A 116 -14.96 -1.90 -0.71
C TYR A 116 -14.87 -2.80 -1.95
N LEU A 117 -15.84 -2.72 -2.84
CA LEU A 117 -15.85 -3.47 -4.09
C LEU A 117 -15.06 -2.73 -5.19
N LYS A 118 -15.05 -1.40 -5.19
CA LYS A 118 -14.38 -0.57 -6.21
C LYS A 118 -12.85 -0.53 -6.02
N ARG A 119 -12.36 -0.36 -4.80
CA ARG A 119 -10.93 -0.23 -4.54
C ARG A 119 -10.08 -1.45 -4.93
N PRO A 120 -10.50 -2.70 -4.72
CA PRO A 120 -9.81 -3.86 -5.28
C PRO A 120 -9.77 -3.84 -6.81
N ARG A 121 -10.81 -3.33 -7.49
CA ARG A 121 -10.82 -3.16 -8.96
C ARG A 121 -9.82 -2.09 -9.41
N ASP A 122 -9.66 -1.03 -8.64
CA ASP A 122 -8.65 0.00 -8.87
C ASP A 122 -7.23 -0.59 -8.81
N ALA A 123 -6.97 -1.47 -7.84
CA ALA A 123 -5.71 -2.19 -7.75
C ALA A 123 -5.43 -3.04 -9.00
N TYR A 124 -6.44 -3.71 -9.55
CA TYR A 124 -6.29 -4.46 -10.80
C TYR A 124 -6.15 -3.56 -12.02
N GLY A 125 -6.80 -2.39 -12.06
CA GLY A 125 -6.57 -1.37 -13.08
C GLY A 125 -5.11 -0.92 -13.10
N ALA A 126 -4.56 -0.61 -11.92
CA ALA A 126 -3.15 -0.26 -11.75
C ALA A 126 -2.20 -1.42 -12.12
N LEU A 127 -2.57 -2.67 -11.81
CA LEU A 127 -1.81 -3.85 -12.22
C LEU A 127 -1.68 -3.92 -13.74
N LEU A 128 -2.79 -3.83 -14.47
CA LEU A 128 -2.80 -3.89 -15.94
C LEU A 128 -2.04 -2.71 -16.55
N PHE A 129 -2.19 -1.51 -15.99
CA PHE A 129 -1.43 -0.33 -16.39
C PHE A 129 0.08 -0.56 -16.25
N LEU A 130 0.54 -1.05 -15.09
CA LEU A 130 1.95 -1.33 -14.84
C LEU A 130 2.50 -2.45 -15.73
N GLN A 131 1.72 -3.49 -15.99
CA GLN A 131 2.11 -4.60 -16.88
C GLN A 131 2.35 -4.14 -18.31
N ALA A 132 1.71 -3.07 -18.75
CA ALA A 132 1.91 -2.47 -20.07
C ALA A 132 3.14 -1.56 -20.16
N GLN A 133 3.79 -1.22 -19.03
CA GLN A 133 4.93 -0.31 -19.04
C GLN A 133 6.22 -1.02 -19.49
N PRO A 134 6.99 -0.47 -20.43
CA PRO A 134 8.20 -1.12 -20.96
C PRO A 134 9.32 -1.28 -19.93
N PHE A 135 9.30 -0.47 -18.86
CA PHE A 135 10.27 -0.47 -17.77
C PHE A 135 9.83 -1.28 -16.54
N VAL A 136 8.69 -1.99 -16.61
CA VAL A 136 8.18 -2.84 -15.52
C VAL A 136 8.38 -4.31 -15.87
N ARG A 137 8.74 -5.12 -14.87
CA ARG A 137 8.68 -6.58 -14.93
C ARG A 137 7.23 -7.00 -14.68
N PRO A 138 6.47 -7.41 -15.69
CA PRO A 138 5.01 -7.55 -15.59
C PRO A 138 4.56 -8.68 -14.66
N ASP A 139 5.45 -9.64 -14.41
CA ASP A 139 5.26 -10.79 -13.51
C ASP A 139 5.76 -10.52 -12.07
N ARG A 140 6.25 -9.30 -11.78
CA ARG A 140 6.86 -8.91 -10.52
C ARG A 140 6.19 -7.66 -9.93
N ILE A 141 4.89 -7.75 -9.70
CA ILE A 141 4.09 -6.64 -9.16
C ILE A 141 3.43 -7.09 -7.85
N ALA A 142 3.53 -6.26 -6.81
CA ALA A 142 2.84 -6.47 -5.54
C ALA A 142 1.90 -5.30 -5.23
N VAL A 143 0.95 -5.55 -4.33
CA VAL A 143 0.01 -4.54 -3.82
C VAL A 143 0.25 -4.31 -2.33
N ILE A 144 0.27 -3.05 -1.92
CA ILE A 144 0.43 -2.60 -0.53
C ILE A 144 -0.73 -1.69 -0.18
N GLY A 145 -1.28 -1.81 1.03
CA GLY A 145 -2.36 -0.94 1.45
C GLY A 145 -2.35 -0.67 2.95
N TRP A 146 -2.84 0.52 3.32
CA TRP A 146 -2.92 0.99 4.69
C TRP A 146 -4.37 1.10 5.14
N SER A 147 -4.67 0.65 6.35
CA SER A 147 -5.99 0.78 6.96
C SER A 147 -7.11 0.26 6.03
N GLN A 148 -7.97 1.12 5.53
CA GLN A 148 -9.00 0.76 4.53
C GLN A 148 -8.37 0.25 3.22
N GLY A 149 -7.22 0.79 2.80
CA GLY A 149 -6.45 0.26 1.68
C GLY A 149 -5.92 -1.14 1.94
N GLY A 150 -5.50 -1.44 3.18
CA GLY A 150 -5.15 -2.79 3.61
C GLY A 150 -6.33 -3.75 3.51
N GLY A 151 -7.54 -3.31 3.88
CA GLY A 151 -8.77 -4.06 3.67
C GLY A 151 -9.04 -4.32 2.18
N ALA A 152 -8.84 -3.31 1.32
CA ALA A 152 -8.97 -3.49 -0.13
C ALA A 152 -7.94 -4.50 -0.69
N VAL A 153 -6.72 -4.55 -0.13
CA VAL A 153 -5.74 -5.59 -0.45
C VAL A 153 -6.29 -6.98 -0.14
N LEU A 154 -6.88 -7.19 1.06
CA LEU A 154 -7.45 -8.49 1.43
C LEU A 154 -8.54 -8.94 0.45
N PHE A 155 -9.40 -8.02 0.01
CA PHE A 155 -10.42 -8.31 -1.01
C PHE A 155 -9.80 -8.60 -2.39
N ALA A 156 -8.76 -7.88 -2.78
CA ALA A 156 -8.12 -8.05 -4.09
C ALA A 156 -7.45 -9.43 -4.23
N ILE A 157 -6.82 -9.93 -3.16
CA ILE A 157 -6.05 -11.19 -3.20
C ILE A 157 -6.83 -12.42 -2.71
N GLY A 158 -8.08 -12.25 -2.28
CA GLY A 158 -8.92 -13.37 -1.83
C GLY A 158 -9.16 -14.36 -2.96
N ALA A 159 -8.98 -15.66 -2.68
CA ALA A 159 -9.17 -16.71 -3.70
C ALA A 159 -10.62 -16.75 -4.24
N GLN A 160 -11.58 -16.45 -3.38
CA GLN A 160 -13.01 -16.47 -3.69
C GLN A 160 -13.56 -15.06 -3.97
N SER A 161 -12.69 -14.07 -4.11
CA SER A 161 -13.12 -12.69 -4.38
C SER A 161 -13.80 -12.58 -5.74
N PRO A 162 -15.07 -12.11 -5.79
CA PRO A 162 -15.77 -11.89 -7.05
C PRO A 162 -15.18 -10.73 -7.86
N ILE A 163 -14.29 -9.98 -7.26
CA ILE A 163 -13.63 -8.84 -7.88
C ILE A 163 -12.39 -9.26 -8.67
N ARG A 164 -11.82 -10.40 -8.34
CA ARG A 164 -10.61 -10.87 -8.99
C ARG A 164 -10.91 -11.22 -10.45
N PRO A 165 -10.18 -10.63 -11.43
CA PRO A 165 -10.36 -10.97 -12.84
C PRO A 165 -10.07 -12.45 -13.09
N THR A 166 -10.90 -13.07 -13.89
CA THR A 166 -10.72 -14.48 -14.31
C THR A 166 -9.58 -14.65 -15.29
N GLN A 167 -9.23 -13.60 -16.04
CA GLN A 167 -8.16 -13.59 -17.03
C GLN A 167 -7.17 -12.44 -16.73
N LEU A 168 -5.94 -12.82 -16.49
CA LEU A 168 -4.80 -11.91 -16.31
C LEU A 168 -3.65 -12.44 -17.18
N PRO A 169 -3.51 -11.94 -18.42
CA PRO A 169 -2.59 -12.52 -19.41
C PRO A 169 -1.12 -12.59 -18.97
N GLN A 170 -0.71 -11.67 -18.08
CA GLN A 170 0.65 -11.63 -17.52
C GLN A 170 0.69 -12.02 -16.05
N GLY A 171 -0.35 -12.71 -15.56
CA GLY A 171 -0.50 -13.10 -14.17
C GLY A 171 -1.07 -11.99 -13.27
N GLY A 172 -1.36 -12.36 -12.01
CA GLY A 172 -1.83 -11.45 -10.97
C GLY A 172 -0.70 -10.85 -10.14
N PHE A 173 -1.08 -10.32 -8.97
CA PHE A 173 -0.11 -9.89 -7.96
C PHE A 173 0.81 -11.04 -7.57
N ARG A 174 2.07 -10.72 -7.30
CA ARG A 174 3.08 -11.69 -6.85
C ARG A 174 3.17 -11.80 -5.33
N ALA A 175 2.79 -10.71 -4.65
CA ALA A 175 2.79 -10.59 -3.19
C ALA A 175 1.83 -9.49 -2.74
N ALA A 176 1.49 -9.47 -1.46
CA ALA A 176 0.69 -8.42 -0.85
C ALA A 176 1.23 -8.02 0.53
N VAL A 177 1.08 -6.74 0.87
CA VAL A 177 1.36 -6.23 2.22
C VAL A 177 0.16 -5.42 2.69
N ALA A 178 -0.28 -5.63 3.93
CA ALA A 178 -1.38 -4.86 4.50
C ALA A 178 -0.98 -4.33 5.89
N PHE A 179 -0.96 -3.00 6.02
CA PHE A 179 -0.74 -2.33 7.28
C PHE A 179 -2.06 -2.09 7.99
N TYR A 180 -2.16 -2.56 9.22
CA TYR A 180 -3.35 -2.40 10.10
C TYR A 180 -4.68 -2.44 9.33
N PRO A 181 -4.91 -3.52 8.53
CA PRO A 181 -6.01 -3.56 7.60
C PRO A 181 -7.37 -3.58 8.31
N THR A 182 -8.35 -2.93 7.71
CA THR A 182 -9.76 -3.18 8.03
C THR A 182 -10.20 -4.54 7.49
N SER A 183 -11.36 -5.02 7.91
CA SER A 183 -12.02 -6.21 7.31
C SER A 183 -11.30 -7.54 7.51
N CYS A 184 -10.45 -7.65 8.55
CA CYS A 184 -9.90 -8.93 8.97
C CYS A 184 -10.93 -9.85 9.65
N ASN A 185 -12.14 -9.37 9.92
CA ASN A 185 -13.18 -10.17 10.54
C ASN A 185 -13.64 -11.29 9.59
N ASP A 186 -13.52 -12.53 10.02
CA ASP A 186 -13.88 -13.73 9.23
C ASP A 186 -15.37 -13.76 8.84
N GLN A 187 -16.24 -13.10 9.61
CA GLN A 187 -17.66 -12.95 9.23
C GLN A 187 -17.86 -12.07 7.98
N GLN A 188 -16.94 -11.16 7.70
CA GLN A 188 -16.94 -10.34 6.48
C GLN A 188 -16.27 -11.05 5.30
N LEU A 189 -15.36 -11.97 5.58
CA LEU A 189 -14.59 -12.76 4.61
C LEU A 189 -14.62 -14.26 4.98
N PRO A 190 -15.81 -14.91 5.04
CA PRO A 190 -15.93 -16.29 5.50
C PRO A 190 -15.14 -17.23 4.60
N GLY A 191 -14.31 -18.09 5.22
CA GLY A 191 -13.46 -19.04 4.49
C GLY A 191 -12.38 -18.37 3.64
N TRP A 192 -12.05 -17.12 3.88
CA TRP A 192 -11.04 -16.37 3.13
C TRP A 192 -9.70 -17.08 3.09
N THR A 193 -9.08 -17.12 1.91
CA THR A 193 -7.70 -17.54 1.71
C THR A 193 -7.05 -16.68 0.65
N SER A 194 -5.74 -16.49 0.72
CA SER A 194 -4.99 -15.67 -0.22
C SER A 194 -4.43 -16.48 -1.38
N VAL A 195 -4.51 -15.94 -2.60
CA VAL A 195 -3.86 -16.55 -3.79
C VAL A 195 -2.39 -16.20 -3.92
N VAL A 196 -1.88 -15.29 -3.08
CA VAL A 196 -0.47 -14.85 -3.07
C VAL A 196 0.06 -14.79 -1.64
N PRO A 197 1.38 -14.86 -1.43
CA PRO A 197 1.96 -14.57 -0.12
C PRO A 197 1.53 -13.19 0.39
N ILE A 198 1.13 -13.11 1.65
CA ILE A 198 0.74 -11.86 2.31
C ILE A 198 1.50 -11.65 3.61
N LEU A 199 1.93 -10.41 3.84
CA LEU A 199 2.45 -9.92 5.13
C LEU A 199 1.48 -8.88 5.70
N VAL A 200 1.02 -9.10 6.93
CA VAL A 200 0.17 -8.15 7.67
C VAL A 200 0.96 -7.58 8.85
N LEU A 201 0.89 -6.26 9.05
CA LEU A 201 1.54 -5.55 10.14
C LEU A 201 0.50 -4.75 10.93
N VAL A 202 0.42 -4.96 12.25
CA VAL A 202 -0.62 -4.37 13.11
C VAL A 202 -0.04 -3.95 14.45
N GLY A 203 -0.49 -2.81 14.98
CA GLY A 203 -0.19 -2.39 16.35
C GLY A 203 -1.11 -3.10 17.36
N SER A 204 -0.59 -3.50 18.53
CA SER A 204 -1.40 -4.17 19.56
C SER A 204 -2.46 -3.27 20.18
N GLU A 205 -2.21 -1.95 20.19
CA GLU A 205 -3.08 -0.93 20.77
C GLU A 205 -4.01 -0.27 19.73
N ASP A 206 -4.04 -0.77 18.51
CA ASP A 206 -4.98 -0.27 17.50
C ASP A 206 -6.40 -0.81 17.74
N VAL A 207 -7.15 -0.10 18.56
CA VAL A 207 -8.55 -0.46 18.87
C VAL A 207 -9.51 -0.29 17.67
N GLY A 208 -9.10 0.46 16.66
CA GLY A 208 -9.87 0.67 15.42
C GLY A 208 -9.78 -0.52 14.48
N ASN A 209 -8.60 -1.13 14.41
CA ASN A 209 -8.29 -2.32 13.63
C ASN A 209 -7.49 -3.29 14.51
N PRO A 210 -8.14 -3.93 15.48
CA PRO A 210 -7.45 -4.77 16.48
C PRO A 210 -6.78 -5.98 15.82
N PRO A 211 -5.62 -6.45 16.35
CA PRO A 211 -4.85 -7.52 15.74
C PRO A 211 -5.54 -8.90 15.77
N ALA A 212 -6.40 -9.17 16.76
CA ALA A 212 -6.98 -10.50 16.96
C ALA A 212 -7.75 -11.01 15.73
N PRO A 213 -8.70 -10.25 15.13
CA PRO A 213 -9.39 -10.71 13.93
C PRO A 213 -8.45 -10.96 12.73
N CYS A 214 -7.37 -10.18 12.59
CA CYS A 214 -6.39 -10.39 11.53
C CYS A 214 -5.57 -11.67 11.77
N LYS A 215 -5.20 -11.93 13.02
CA LYS A 215 -4.49 -13.15 13.39
C LYS A 215 -5.35 -14.38 13.09
N GLU A 216 -6.60 -14.40 13.53
CA GLU A 216 -7.54 -15.50 13.29
C GLU A 216 -7.76 -15.74 11.79
N LEU A 217 -7.99 -14.67 11.01
CA LEU A 217 -8.14 -14.74 9.55
C LEU A 217 -6.94 -15.41 8.88
N LEU A 218 -5.72 -14.98 9.25
CA LEU A 218 -4.48 -15.48 8.64
C LEU A 218 -4.13 -16.89 9.09
N GLU A 219 -4.38 -17.24 10.35
CA GLU A 219 -4.22 -18.60 10.85
C GLU A 219 -5.16 -19.58 10.13
N GLY A 220 -6.45 -19.19 9.96
CA GLY A 220 -7.41 -19.94 9.19
C GLY A 220 -7.01 -20.07 7.71
N ALA A 221 -6.49 -19.01 7.08
CA ALA A 221 -6.00 -19.05 5.72
C ALA A 221 -4.76 -19.94 5.58
N SER A 222 -3.83 -19.87 6.53
CA SER A 222 -2.65 -20.74 6.59
C SER A 222 -3.02 -22.22 6.69
N ALA A 223 -4.00 -22.55 7.53
CA ALA A 223 -4.54 -23.91 7.64
C ALA A 223 -5.15 -24.42 6.32
N ARG A 224 -5.58 -23.52 5.44
CA ARG A 224 -6.07 -23.79 4.07
C ARG A 224 -4.96 -23.75 3.01
N GLY A 225 -3.70 -23.61 3.42
CA GLY A 225 -2.53 -23.64 2.53
C GLY A 225 -2.05 -22.29 2.00
N ALA A 226 -2.64 -21.17 2.43
CA ALA A 226 -2.14 -19.85 2.06
C ALA A 226 -0.81 -19.54 2.75
N LYS A 227 0.05 -18.77 2.08
CA LYS A 227 1.32 -18.28 2.65
C LYS A 227 1.05 -16.94 3.34
N THR A 228 0.90 -16.95 4.66
CA THR A 228 0.56 -15.78 5.47
C THR A 228 1.63 -15.50 6.51
N GLU A 229 1.98 -14.24 6.67
CA GLU A 229 2.84 -13.74 7.73
C GLU A 229 2.10 -12.60 8.46
N ILE A 230 2.16 -12.56 9.79
CA ILE A 230 1.64 -11.44 10.58
C ILE A 230 2.69 -10.98 11.59
N GLN A 231 2.89 -9.66 11.68
CA GLN A 231 3.67 -9.01 12.71
C GLN A 231 2.78 -8.12 13.55
N ILE A 232 2.69 -8.42 14.85
CA ILE A 232 1.99 -7.59 15.84
C ILE A 232 3.06 -6.84 16.63
N TYR A 233 2.94 -5.50 16.68
CA TYR A 233 3.86 -4.62 17.39
C TYR A 233 3.31 -4.25 18.75
N PRO A 234 3.93 -4.71 19.85
CA PRO A 234 3.48 -4.40 21.20
C PRO A 234 3.51 -2.89 21.47
N GLY A 235 2.42 -2.34 22.02
CA GLY A 235 2.31 -0.93 22.39
C GLY A 235 2.07 0.04 21.21
N ALA A 236 2.19 -0.41 19.97
CA ALA A 236 2.00 0.42 18.79
C ALA A 236 0.51 0.67 18.51
N TYR A 237 0.19 1.88 18.06
CA TYR A 237 -1.14 2.33 17.65
C TYR A 237 -1.31 2.31 16.13
N HIS A 238 -2.44 2.84 15.65
CA HIS A 238 -2.64 3.10 14.22
C HIS A 238 -1.59 4.06 13.67
N HIS A 239 -1.19 3.94 12.41
CA HIS A 239 -0.14 4.75 11.76
C HIS A 239 1.25 4.68 12.45
N PHE A 240 1.57 3.55 13.12
CA PHE A 240 2.86 3.36 13.79
C PHE A 240 4.06 3.51 12.84
N ASP A 241 3.87 3.27 11.56
CA ASP A 241 4.88 3.31 10.49
C ASP A 241 5.07 4.70 9.87
N TRP A 242 4.22 5.69 10.19
CA TRP A 242 4.32 7.05 9.69
C TRP A 242 5.54 7.81 10.22
N PRO A 243 6.13 8.73 9.46
CA PRO A 243 7.22 9.55 9.95
C PRO A 243 6.71 10.64 10.90
N ASN A 244 7.29 10.70 12.11
CA ASN A 244 7.12 11.82 13.05
C ASN A 244 5.66 12.22 13.35
N LEU A 245 4.73 11.29 13.32
CA LEU A 245 3.34 11.53 13.69
C LEU A 245 3.23 11.53 15.23
N PRO A 246 2.91 12.68 15.88
CA PRO A 246 2.71 12.70 17.31
C PRO A 246 1.54 11.80 17.72
N ARG A 247 1.70 11.11 18.85
CA ARG A 247 0.58 10.35 19.41
C ARG A 247 -0.58 11.29 19.71
N ARG A 248 -1.76 11.00 19.14
CA ARG A 248 -2.97 11.81 19.32
C ARG A 248 -4.23 10.96 19.26
N GLU A 249 -5.27 11.43 19.93
CA GLU A 249 -6.62 10.88 19.82
C GLU A 249 -7.28 11.35 18.52
N LEU A 250 -7.97 10.43 17.84
CA LEU A 250 -8.78 10.77 16.68
C LEU A 250 -10.16 11.31 17.12
N PRO A 251 -10.78 12.21 16.34
CA PRO A 251 -12.06 12.83 16.70
C PRO A 251 -13.25 11.85 16.62
N PHE A 252 -13.03 10.65 16.13
CA PHE A 252 -14.06 9.62 15.98
C PHE A 252 -13.70 8.36 16.79
N ARG A 253 -14.73 7.70 17.27
CA ARG A 253 -14.62 6.52 18.15
C ARG A 253 -14.94 5.24 17.37
N THR A 254 -14.58 4.08 17.95
CA THR A 254 -15.06 2.79 17.48
C THR A 254 -16.59 2.66 17.69
N ASN A 255 -17.19 1.66 17.06
CA ASN A 255 -18.62 1.36 17.28
C ASN A 255 -18.94 1.00 18.75
N THR A 256 -17.93 0.57 19.51
CA THR A 256 -18.01 0.27 20.94
C THR A 256 -17.68 1.48 21.83
N GLY A 257 -17.46 2.66 21.25
CA GLY A 257 -17.18 3.90 21.97
C GLY A 257 -15.72 4.11 22.40
N LEU A 258 -14.81 3.19 22.06
CA LEU A 258 -13.39 3.33 22.40
C LEU A 258 -12.74 4.49 21.64
N VAL A 259 -11.83 5.18 22.31
CA VAL A 259 -11.02 6.25 21.70
C VAL A 259 -10.00 5.63 20.78
N ARG A 260 -9.99 6.06 19.53
CA ARG A 260 -8.96 5.65 18.57
C ARG A 260 -7.75 6.55 18.71
N ILE A 261 -6.57 5.94 18.76
CA ILE A 261 -5.29 6.63 18.89
C ILE A 261 -4.45 6.29 17.66
N GLU A 262 -3.71 7.26 17.18
CA GLU A 262 -2.69 7.09 16.15
C GLU A 262 -1.38 7.74 16.59
N GLY A 263 -0.29 7.32 15.96
CA GLY A 263 1.02 7.92 16.21
C GLY A 263 2.16 7.00 15.84
N THR A 264 3.29 7.59 15.47
CA THR A 264 4.52 6.86 15.16
C THR A 264 4.99 6.06 16.36
N ASP A 265 5.30 4.79 16.15
CA ASP A 265 6.12 3.99 17.05
C ASP A 265 7.50 3.76 16.40
N PRO A 266 8.58 4.35 16.93
CA PRO A 266 9.89 4.28 16.28
C PRO A 266 10.43 2.85 16.12
N ALA A 267 10.19 1.97 17.09
CA ALA A 267 10.68 0.59 17.03
C ALA A 267 9.89 -0.25 16.03
N ALA A 268 8.55 -0.15 16.06
CA ALA A 268 7.67 -0.80 15.09
C ALA A 268 7.95 -0.31 13.66
N ARG A 269 8.14 1.00 13.48
CA ARG A 269 8.49 1.60 12.19
C ARG A 269 9.82 1.07 11.69
N GLN A 270 10.87 1.04 12.52
CA GLN A 270 12.18 0.53 12.14
C GLN A 270 12.10 -0.94 11.70
N ASP A 271 11.39 -1.79 12.43
CA ASP A 271 11.20 -3.19 12.04
C ASP A 271 10.41 -3.30 10.73
N ALA A 272 9.33 -2.54 10.55
CA ALA A 272 8.55 -2.54 9.33
C ALA A 272 9.40 -2.17 8.09
N TYR A 273 10.27 -1.14 8.20
CA TYR A 273 11.20 -0.71 7.15
C TYR A 273 12.34 -1.71 6.85
N SER A 274 12.52 -2.71 7.70
CA SER A 274 13.40 -3.86 7.44
C SER A 274 12.61 -5.05 6.90
N ARG A 275 11.47 -5.36 7.51
CA ARG A 275 10.64 -6.55 7.25
C ARG A 275 9.96 -6.51 5.90
N VAL A 276 9.33 -5.39 5.55
CA VAL A 276 8.59 -5.26 4.27
C VAL A 276 9.51 -5.38 3.06
N PRO A 277 10.65 -4.65 2.97
CA PRO A 277 11.59 -4.86 1.87
C PRO A 277 12.17 -6.27 1.81
N ALA A 278 12.44 -6.91 2.95
CA ALA A 278 12.92 -8.29 2.98
C ALA A 278 11.86 -9.28 2.45
N PHE A 279 10.59 -9.09 2.84
CA PHE A 279 9.47 -9.89 2.33
C PHE A 279 9.29 -9.72 0.81
N LEU A 280 9.22 -8.48 0.34
CA LEU A 280 9.07 -8.16 -1.08
C LEU A 280 10.28 -8.65 -1.90
N GLY A 281 11.49 -8.50 -1.38
CA GLY A 281 12.73 -8.91 -2.06
C GLY A 281 12.76 -10.41 -2.35
N ARG A 282 12.33 -11.24 -1.40
CA ARG A 282 12.23 -12.70 -1.61
C ARG A 282 11.29 -13.10 -2.76
N LEU A 283 10.29 -12.28 -3.07
CA LEU A 283 9.20 -12.63 -3.98
C LEU A 283 9.28 -11.90 -5.34
N LEU A 284 9.92 -10.72 -5.37
CA LEU A 284 9.94 -9.85 -6.54
C LEU A 284 11.32 -9.65 -7.17
N LEU A 285 12.42 -9.83 -6.43
CA LEU A 285 13.77 -9.59 -6.93
C LEU A 285 14.47 -10.86 -7.42
N ASN A 286 14.03 -12.01 -6.96
CA ASN A 286 14.57 -13.32 -7.33
C ASN A 286 13.93 -13.92 -8.58
#